data_739a59b6ad74300c27eef6f7632bea0f
#
_entry.id   739a59b6ad74300c27eef6f7632bea0f
#
_cell.length_a   1.000
_cell.length_b   1.000
_cell.length_c   1.000
_cell.angle_alpha   90.00
_cell.angle_beta   90.00
_cell.angle_gamma   90.00
#
_symmetry.space_group_name_H-M   'P 1'
#
loop_
_entity.id
_entity.type
_entity.pdbx_description
1 polymer ?
#
loop_
_entity_poly.entity_id
_entity_poly.type
_entity_poly.pdbx_seq_one_letter_code
_entity_poly.pdbx_strand_id
1 'polypeptide(L)'
;MSGEPISRSDKPIRLVVDSTGLKVFGEGDWLEEKHNTKRKRRSWRKLHLGLDLNSGKIVCSELTTQNVGDPTALPGLLDQIDGEVEQFTADGAYEGEPTCALLAAKFGPVAVVTIPPPKNAVLSPNAMREPTARDCHITEIASHGRMSTNGMYRLLHPAG
;
A
#
# COMPACT_ATOMS: atom_id res chain seq x y z
N MET A 1 29.18 -16.95 -5.29
CA MET A 1 28.39 -16.06 -6.15
C MET A 1 28.42 -14.68 -5.53
N SER A 2 29.17 -13.80 -6.13
CA SER A 2 29.14 -12.38 -5.76
C SER A 2 27.87 -11.78 -6.34
N GLY A 3 26.88 -11.53 -5.47
CA GLY A 3 25.75 -10.70 -5.85
C GLY A 3 26.28 -9.31 -6.19
N GLU A 4 26.07 -8.87 -7.40
CA GLU A 4 26.34 -7.47 -7.74
C GLU A 4 25.53 -6.59 -6.77
N PRO A 5 26.13 -5.54 -6.18
CA PRO A 5 25.38 -4.61 -5.39
C PRO A 5 24.31 -4.00 -6.32
N ILE A 6 23.05 -4.14 -5.92
CA ILE A 6 21.95 -3.47 -6.61
C ILE A 6 22.32 -2.00 -6.63
N SER A 7 22.68 -1.50 -7.80
CA SER A 7 23.03 -0.10 -8.01
C SER A 7 21.91 0.73 -7.42
N ARG A 8 22.21 1.48 -6.35
CA ARG A 8 21.31 2.51 -5.84
C ARG A 8 20.99 3.42 -7.02
N SER A 9 19.76 3.43 -7.44
CA SER A 9 19.31 4.43 -8.38
C SER A 9 19.43 5.78 -7.68
N ASP A 10 20.20 6.69 -8.22
CA ASP A 10 20.31 8.07 -7.72
C ASP A 10 18.98 8.85 -7.83
N LYS A 11 17.98 8.23 -8.39
CA LYS A 11 16.64 8.80 -8.52
C LYS A 11 15.76 8.38 -7.37
N PRO A 12 14.94 9.32 -6.85
CA PRO A 12 13.95 8.98 -5.83
C PRO A 12 12.97 7.91 -6.32
N ILE A 13 12.47 7.12 -5.39
CA ILE A 13 11.57 6.00 -5.68
C ILE A 13 10.15 6.52 -5.86
N ARG A 14 9.48 6.05 -6.91
CA ARG A 14 8.04 6.22 -7.12
C ARG A 14 7.36 4.89 -6.84
N LEU A 15 6.98 4.70 -5.59
CA LEU A 15 6.51 3.43 -5.06
C LEU A 15 5.03 3.19 -5.38
N VAL A 16 4.74 2.06 -5.98
CA VAL A 16 3.38 1.52 -6.11
C VAL A 16 3.27 0.25 -5.29
N VAL A 17 2.30 0.18 -4.40
CA VAL A 17 2.05 -0.99 -3.56
C VAL A 17 0.69 -1.59 -3.92
N ASP A 18 0.67 -2.90 -4.06
CA ASP A 18 -0.54 -3.67 -4.32
C ASP A 18 -0.44 -5.06 -3.71
N SER A 19 -1.56 -5.74 -3.60
CA SER A 19 -1.63 -7.11 -3.11
C SER A 19 -2.44 -8.00 -4.04
N THR A 20 -2.03 -9.25 -4.12
CA THR A 20 -2.74 -10.28 -4.91
C THR A 20 -2.91 -11.56 -4.13
N GLY A 21 -4.06 -12.21 -4.29
CA GLY A 21 -4.31 -13.53 -3.73
C GLY A 21 -3.61 -14.62 -4.53
N LEU A 22 -2.87 -15.48 -3.84
CA LEU A 22 -2.25 -16.66 -4.41
C LEU A 22 -2.90 -17.91 -3.85
N LYS A 23 -3.36 -18.78 -4.73
CA LYS A 23 -3.80 -20.13 -4.37
C LYS A 23 -2.58 -21.03 -4.27
N VAL A 24 -2.34 -21.55 -3.07
CA VAL A 24 -1.24 -22.52 -2.86
C VAL A 24 -1.77 -23.91 -3.16
N PHE A 25 -1.17 -24.55 -4.15
CA PHE A 25 -1.41 -25.95 -4.46
C PHE A 25 -0.40 -26.79 -3.67
N GLY A 26 -0.91 -27.65 -2.77
CA GLY A 26 -0.10 -28.63 -2.07
C GLY A 26 -0.22 -30.02 -2.71
N GLU A 27 0.68 -30.93 -2.38
CA GLU A 27 0.64 -32.33 -2.85
C GLU A 27 -0.70 -33.02 -2.53
N GLY A 28 -1.43 -32.57 -1.51
CA GLY A 28 -2.75 -33.08 -1.15
C GLY A 28 -3.85 -32.76 -2.16
N ASP A 29 -3.73 -31.67 -2.91
CA ASP A 29 -4.80 -31.25 -3.84
C ASP A 29 -4.92 -32.21 -5.04
N TRP A 30 -3.82 -32.78 -5.50
CA TRP A 30 -3.82 -33.78 -6.58
C TRP A 30 -4.43 -35.11 -6.14
N LEU A 31 -4.19 -35.53 -4.90
CA LEU A 31 -4.77 -36.77 -4.34
C LEU A 31 -6.25 -36.62 -4.05
N GLU A 32 -6.71 -35.44 -3.65
CA GLU A 32 -8.13 -35.15 -3.39
C GLU A 32 -8.97 -35.14 -4.66
N GLU A 33 -8.44 -34.61 -5.77
CA GLU A 33 -9.11 -34.61 -7.07
C GLU A 33 -9.28 -36.04 -7.61
N LYS A 34 -8.33 -36.92 -7.31
CA LYS A 34 -8.34 -38.34 -7.74
C LYS A 34 -9.27 -39.22 -6.89
N HIS A 35 -9.51 -38.88 -5.63
CA HIS A 35 -10.25 -39.73 -4.69
C HIS A 35 -11.56 -39.15 -4.16
N ASN A 36 -11.99 -37.96 -4.63
CA ASN A 36 -13.25 -37.32 -4.27
C ASN A 36 -13.50 -37.21 -2.74
N THR A 37 -12.42 -37.12 -1.96
CA THR A 37 -12.43 -37.00 -0.50
C THR A 37 -12.59 -35.55 -0.06
N LYS A 38 -13.31 -35.34 1.02
CA LYS A 38 -13.78 -34.05 1.56
C LYS A 38 -12.71 -32.97 1.54
N ARG A 39 -13.07 -31.85 0.90
CA ARG A 39 -12.34 -30.61 0.74
C ARG A 39 -11.55 -30.18 1.99
N LYS A 40 -10.24 -30.40 1.98
CA LYS A 40 -9.32 -29.64 2.81
C LYS A 40 -9.40 -28.16 2.38
N ARG A 41 -9.51 -27.25 3.33
CA ARG A 41 -9.57 -25.80 3.04
C ARG A 41 -8.39 -25.42 2.14
N ARG A 42 -8.67 -24.95 0.95
CA ARG A 42 -7.68 -24.41 0.03
C ARG A 42 -6.91 -23.29 0.74
N SER A 43 -5.60 -23.46 0.84
CA SER A 43 -4.75 -22.45 1.47
C SER A 43 -4.53 -21.30 0.52
N TRP A 44 -5.18 -20.18 0.79
CA TRP A 44 -4.88 -18.93 0.11
C TRP A 44 -3.80 -18.19 0.87
N ARG A 45 -2.90 -17.58 0.13
CA ARG A 45 -1.90 -16.63 0.62
C ARG A 45 -2.10 -15.31 -0.07
N LYS A 46 -1.62 -14.26 0.55
CA LYS A 46 -1.64 -12.92 -0.01
C LYS A 46 -0.21 -12.46 -0.23
N LEU A 47 0.10 -12.08 -1.45
CA LEU A 47 1.39 -11.51 -1.81
C LEU A 47 1.25 -10.00 -1.93
N HIS A 48 1.99 -9.27 -1.11
CA HIS A 48 2.10 -7.83 -1.17
C HIS A 48 3.39 -7.48 -1.91
N LEU A 49 3.32 -6.54 -2.82
CA LEU A 49 4.44 -6.11 -3.67
C LEU A 49 4.55 -4.59 -3.69
N GLY A 50 5.77 -4.10 -3.65
CA GLY A 50 6.09 -2.71 -3.94
C GLY A 50 6.98 -2.60 -5.15
N LEU A 51 6.56 -1.83 -6.14
CA LEU A 51 7.25 -1.59 -7.40
C LEU A 51 7.73 -0.13 -7.45
N ASP A 52 8.97 0.06 -7.84
CA ASP A 52 9.49 1.39 -8.20
C ASP A 52 9.23 1.67 -9.69
N LEU A 53 8.39 2.66 -9.98
CA LEU A 53 8.06 3.04 -11.36
C LEU A 53 9.24 3.64 -12.12
N ASN A 54 10.21 4.23 -11.43
CA ASN A 54 11.38 4.82 -12.08
C ASN A 54 12.35 3.75 -12.60
N SER A 55 12.56 2.69 -11.82
CA SER A 55 13.47 1.60 -12.19
C SER A 55 12.77 0.37 -12.80
N GLY A 56 11.46 0.23 -12.58
CA GLY A 56 10.69 -0.96 -12.93
C GLY A 56 11.02 -2.18 -12.07
N LYS A 57 11.68 -2.00 -10.92
CA LYS A 57 12.09 -3.08 -10.03
C LYS A 57 11.12 -3.24 -8.85
N ILE A 58 10.94 -4.48 -8.43
CA ILE A 58 10.28 -4.78 -7.16
C ILE A 58 11.26 -4.45 -6.03
N VAL A 59 10.89 -3.51 -5.16
CA VAL A 59 11.74 -3.03 -4.06
C VAL A 59 11.35 -3.59 -2.70
N CYS A 60 10.15 -4.12 -2.57
CA CYS A 60 9.70 -4.81 -1.37
C CYS A 60 8.64 -5.87 -1.70
N SER A 61 8.58 -6.91 -0.88
CA SER A 61 7.58 -7.97 -1.01
C SER A 61 7.35 -8.66 0.33
N GLU A 62 6.12 -9.11 0.56
CA GLU A 62 5.76 -9.89 1.74
C GLU A 62 4.66 -10.89 1.40
N LEU A 63 4.81 -12.12 1.88
CA LEU A 63 3.82 -13.17 1.76
C LEU A 63 3.12 -13.35 3.10
N THR A 64 1.83 -13.13 3.13
CA THR A 64 1.01 -13.27 4.35
C THR A 64 -0.09 -14.30 4.18
N THR A 65 -0.76 -14.63 5.28
CA THR A 65 -2.02 -15.36 5.21
C THR A 65 -3.11 -14.47 4.65
N GLN A 66 -4.15 -15.07 4.09
CA GLN A 66 -5.28 -14.32 3.50
C GLN A 66 -5.97 -13.36 4.49
N ASN A 67 -5.88 -13.66 5.79
CA ASN A 67 -6.55 -12.89 6.83
C ASN A 67 -5.81 -11.58 7.21
N VAL A 68 -4.58 -11.39 6.73
CA VAL A 68 -3.81 -10.17 6.98
C VAL A 68 -4.29 -9.06 6.05
N GLY A 69 -4.77 -7.98 6.63
CA GLY A 69 -5.19 -6.79 5.87
C GLY A 69 -4.01 -6.06 5.24
N ASP A 70 -4.25 -5.39 4.14
CA ASP A 70 -3.21 -4.65 3.40
C ASP A 70 -2.51 -3.58 4.25
N PRO A 71 -3.23 -2.76 5.06
CA PRO A 71 -2.56 -1.81 5.95
C PRO A 71 -1.69 -2.46 7.02
N THR A 72 -2.01 -3.68 7.45
CA THR A 72 -1.23 -4.42 8.45
C THR A 72 0.12 -4.88 7.91
N ALA A 73 0.21 -5.23 6.63
CA ALA A 73 1.44 -5.64 5.97
C ALA A 73 2.34 -4.44 5.59
N LEU A 74 1.78 -3.24 5.50
CA LEU A 74 2.48 -2.06 5.00
C LEU A 74 3.75 -1.69 5.79
N PRO A 75 3.78 -1.70 7.14
CA PRO A 75 5.02 -1.39 7.88
C PRO A 75 6.19 -2.29 7.50
N GLY A 76 5.97 -3.59 7.39
CA GLY A 76 6.99 -4.58 7.01
C GLY A 76 7.49 -4.38 5.57
N LEU A 77 6.62 -3.96 4.66
CA LEU A 77 7.00 -3.61 3.29
C LEU A 77 7.88 -2.36 3.26
N LEU A 78 7.49 -1.31 3.95
CA LEU A 78 8.22 -0.05 3.97
C LEU A 78 9.60 -0.18 4.63
N ASP A 79 9.75 -1.06 5.61
CA ASP A 79 11.03 -1.32 6.27
C ASP A 79 12.07 -1.97 5.34
N GLN A 80 11.65 -2.59 4.24
CA GLN A 80 12.54 -3.17 3.23
C GLN A 80 13.11 -2.12 2.27
N ILE A 81 12.54 -0.92 2.24
CA ILE A 81 12.93 0.12 1.29
C ILE A 81 14.10 0.91 1.86
N ASP A 82 15.19 0.92 1.09
CA ASP A 82 16.38 1.71 1.36
C ASP A 82 16.51 2.78 0.27
N GLY A 83 16.12 3.99 0.59
CA GLY A 83 16.16 5.11 -0.34
C GLY A 83 15.04 6.12 -0.09
N GLU A 84 15.14 7.25 -0.76
CA GLU A 84 14.15 8.31 -0.71
C GLU A 84 12.94 7.96 -1.59
N VAL A 85 11.75 8.07 -1.03
CA VAL A 85 10.49 7.88 -1.74
C VAL A 85 9.83 9.23 -1.97
N GLU A 86 9.69 9.62 -3.22
CA GLU A 86 9.04 10.88 -3.61
C GLU A 86 7.52 10.74 -3.82
N GLN A 87 7.06 9.55 -4.17
CA GLN A 87 5.65 9.27 -4.43
C GLN A 87 5.27 7.88 -3.94
N PHE A 88 4.13 7.79 -3.30
CA PHE A 88 3.50 6.54 -2.86
C PHE A 88 2.12 6.43 -3.50
N THR A 89 1.87 5.31 -4.15
CA THR A 89 0.58 5.01 -4.78
C THR A 89 0.08 3.65 -4.31
N ALA A 90 -1.15 3.58 -3.88
CA ALA A 90 -1.83 2.34 -3.52
C ALA A 90 -3.33 2.45 -3.81
N ASP A 91 -4.04 1.33 -3.77
CA ASP A 91 -5.48 1.34 -3.92
C ASP A 91 -6.21 1.75 -2.63
N GLY A 92 -7.55 1.86 -2.68
CA GLY A 92 -8.34 2.29 -1.54
C GLY A 92 -8.34 1.34 -0.34
N ALA A 93 -7.81 0.12 -0.48
CA ALA A 93 -7.67 -0.82 0.63
C ALA A 93 -6.63 -0.35 1.66
N TYR A 94 -5.68 0.47 1.24
CA TYR A 94 -4.65 1.07 2.11
C TYR A 94 -5.09 2.40 2.72
N GLU A 95 -6.26 2.91 2.36
CA GLU A 95 -6.75 4.19 2.83
C GLU A 95 -7.03 4.18 4.34
N GLY A 96 -6.64 5.23 5.03
CA GLY A 96 -6.93 5.44 6.45
C GLY A 96 -5.91 6.31 7.15
N GLU A 97 -6.31 6.85 8.28
CA GLU A 97 -5.45 7.71 9.12
C GLU A 97 -4.15 7.01 9.56
N PRO A 98 -4.18 5.72 10.00
CA PRO A 98 -2.95 5.03 10.38
C PRO A 98 -1.94 4.90 9.22
N THR A 99 -2.42 4.69 7.99
CA THR A 99 -1.58 4.64 6.80
C THR A 99 -0.94 6.00 6.52
N CYS A 100 -1.72 7.07 6.56
CA CYS A 100 -1.20 8.43 6.37
C CYS A 100 -0.15 8.79 7.41
N ALA A 101 -0.38 8.46 8.67
CA ALA A 101 0.58 8.71 9.75
C ALA A 101 1.89 7.92 9.55
N LEU A 102 1.80 6.66 9.13
CA LEU A 102 2.96 5.82 8.84
C LEU A 102 3.77 6.37 7.67
N LEU A 103 3.12 6.76 6.58
CA LEU A 103 3.77 7.32 5.39
C LEU A 103 4.45 8.67 5.71
N ALA A 104 3.81 9.53 6.49
CA ALA A 104 4.38 10.79 6.93
C ALA A 104 5.63 10.58 7.79
N ALA A 105 5.59 9.61 8.71
CA ALA A 105 6.74 9.27 9.55
C ALA A 105 7.91 8.66 8.76
N LYS A 106 7.62 7.86 7.73
CA LYS A 106 8.65 7.18 6.92
C LYS A 106 9.24 8.07 5.82
N PHE A 107 8.40 8.81 5.10
CA PHE A 107 8.79 9.52 3.88
C PHE A 107 8.86 11.03 4.05
N GLY A 108 8.41 11.53 5.19
CA GLY A 108 8.38 12.97 5.47
C GLY A 108 7.24 13.71 4.74
N PRO A 109 7.16 15.05 4.94
CA PRO A 109 6.02 15.84 4.49
C PRO A 109 5.99 16.14 2.98
N VAL A 110 7.08 15.86 2.28
CA VAL A 110 7.22 16.21 0.85
C VAL A 110 6.71 15.12 -0.08
N ALA A 111 6.59 13.90 0.40
CA ALA A 111 6.14 12.77 -0.40
C ALA A 111 4.69 12.97 -0.87
N VAL A 112 4.46 12.70 -2.15
CA VAL A 112 3.11 12.74 -2.73
C VAL A 112 2.45 11.39 -2.53
N VAL A 113 1.26 11.40 -1.92
CA VAL A 113 0.48 10.18 -1.68
C VAL A 113 -0.73 10.16 -2.61
N THR A 114 -0.93 9.03 -3.27
CA THR A 114 -2.07 8.78 -4.14
C THR A 114 -2.78 7.52 -3.67
N ILE A 115 -3.78 7.68 -2.82
CA ILE A 115 -4.66 6.61 -2.35
C ILE A 115 -6.09 7.13 -2.48
N PRO A 116 -6.93 6.56 -3.35
CA PRO A 116 -8.30 7.02 -3.50
C PRO A 116 -9.10 6.68 -2.23
N PRO A 117 -9.71 7.66 -1.56
CA PRO A 117 -10.57 7.38 -0.42
C PRO A 117 -11.83 6.63 -0.85
N PRO A 118 -12.40 5.79 0.01
CA PRO A 118 -13.65 5.12 -0.27
C PRO A 118 -14.80 6.14 -0.43
N LYS A 119 -15.90 5.71 -1.06
CA LYS A 119 -17.06 6.60 -1.30
C LYS A 119 -17.69 7.13 -0.01
N ASN A 120 -17.56 6.37 1.07
CA ASN A 120 -18.08 6.66 2.41
C ASN A 120 -16.97 7.12 3.38
N ALA A 121 -15.88 7.66 2.87
CA ALA A 121 -14.80 8.15 3.72
C ALA A 121 -15.31 9.22 4.69
N VAL A 122 -14.95 9.07 5.96
CA VAL A 122 -15.32 9.97 7.05
C VAL A 122 -14.11 10.81 7.44
N LEU A 123 -14.35 12.09 7.71
CA LEU A 123 -13.34 13.00 8.23
C LEU A 123 -12.87 12.55 9.63
N SER A 124 -11.65 12.92 9.98
CA SER A 124 -11.13 12.68 11.33
C SER A 124 -11.96 13.42 12.38
N PRO A 125 -11.99 12.95 13.64
CA PRO A 125 -12.76 13.61 14.71
C PRO A 125 -12.39 15.09 14.94
N ASN A 126 -11.15 15.47 14.63
CA ASN A 126 -10.65 16.82 14.80
C ASN A 126 -10.56 17.65 13.49
N ALA A 127 -11.14 17.16 12.40
CA ALA A 127 -11.04 17.79 11.08
C ALA A 127 -11.47 19.27 11.05
N MET A 128 -12.39 19.66 11.93
CA MET A 128 -12.86 21.06 12.03
C MET A 128 -11.84 22.01 12.66
N ARG A 129 -10.92 21.48 13.48
CA ARG A 129 -9.91 22.28 14.21
C ARG A 129 -8.53 22.15 13.56
N GLU A 130 -8.13 20.93 13.29
CA GLU A 130 -6.83 20.58 12.75
C GLU A 130 -7.03 19.55 11.63
N PRO A 131 -7.44 19.98 10.42
CA PRO A 131 -7.65 19.07 9.31
C PRO A 131 -6.32 18.45 8.88
N THR A 132 -6.32 17.13 8.75
CA THR A 132 -5.19 16.42 8.16
C THR A 132 -5.16 16.59 6.64
N ALA A 133 -4.03 16.23 5.99
CA ALA A 133 -3.96 16.21 4.53
C ALA A 133 -5.04 15.29 3.91
N ARG A 134 -5.37 14.19 4.60
CA ARG A 134 -6.45 13.28 4.24
C ARG A 134 -7.83 13.95 4.33
N ASP A 135 -8.09 14.69 5.40
CA ASP A 135 -9.35 15.42 5.57
C ASP A 135 -9.56 16.48 4.47
N CYS A 136 -8.51 17.23 4.15
CA CYS A 136 -8.53 18.19 3.05
C CYS A 136 -8.85 17.50 1.73
N HIS A 137 -8.24 16.36 1.46
CA HIS A 137 -8.47 15.59 0.25
C HIS A 137 -9.90 15.03 0.16
N ILE A 138 -10.44 14.49 1.26
CA ILE A 138 -11.83 14.02 1.33
C ILE A 138 -12.80 15.19 1.04
N THR A 139 -12.56 16.34 1.64
CA THR A 139 -13.38 17.55 1.45
C THR A 139 -13.32 18.04 0.01
N GLU A 140 -12.13 18.03 -0.60
CA GLU A 140 -11.95 18.43 -1.99
C GLU A 140 -12.68 17.50 -2.96
N ILE A 141 -12.62 16.19 -2.74
CA ILE A 141 -13.38 15.20 -3.53
C ILE A 141 -14.89 15.41 -3.37
N ALA A 142 -15.36 15.70 -2.17
CA ALA A 142 -16.78 15.94 -1.91
C ALA A 142 -17.29 17.19 -2.64
N SER A 143 -16.46 18.23 -2.76
CA SER A 143 -16.84 19.50 -3.41
C SER A 143 -16.67 19.51 -4.92
N HIS A 144 -15.63 18.85 -5.47
CA HIS A 144 -15.27 18.91 -6.90
C HIS A 144 -15.46 17.59 -7.65
N GLY A 145 -15.80 16.51 -6.95
CA GLY A 145 -15.94 15.19 -7.54
C GLY A 145 -14.61 14.42 -7.61
N ARG A 146 -14.74 13.09 -7.67
CA ARG A 146 -13.61 12.15 -7.55
C ARG A 146 -12.61 12.23 -8.72
N MET A 147 -13.05 12.62 -9.90
CA MET A 147 -12.21 12.70 -11.10
C MET A 147 -11.35 13.97 -11.13
N SER A 148 -11.73 15.01 -10.40
CA SER A 148 -11.06 16.31 -10.41
C SER A 148 -9.71 16.31 -9.69
N THR A 149 -9.53 15.45 -8.69
CA THR A 149 -8.36 15.47 -7.80
C THR A 149 -7.32 14.39 -8.11
N ASN A 150 -7.60 13.47 -9.05
CA ASN A 150 -6.76 12.32 -9.35
C ASN A 150 -6.30 11.48 -8.13
N GLY A 151 -6.99 11.62 -7.01
CA GLY A 151 -6.64 10.92 -5.79
C GLY A 151 -5.29 11.30 -5.17
N MET A 152 -4.65 12.38 -5.64
CA MET A 152 -3.31 12.79 -5.20
C MET A 152 -3.37 13.83 -4.08
N TYR A 153 -2.63 13.60 -3.00
CA TYR A 153 -2.40 14.58 -1.96
C TYR A 153 -0.97 14.49 -1.40
N ARG A 154 -0.47 15.59 -0.88
CA ARG A 154 0.83 15.62 -0.21
C ARG A 154 0.65 15.42 1.28
N LEU A 155 1.56 14.67 1.89
CA LEU A 155 1.66 14.55 3.34
C LEU A 155 2.28 15.84 3.89
N LEU A 156 1.47 16.89 4.00
CA LEU A 156 1.91 18.13 4.65
C LEU A 156 1.88 17.91 6.17
N HIS A 157 3.02 18.11 6.81
CA HIS A 157 3.02 18.32 8.24
C HIS A 157 2.28 19.64 8.51
N PRO A 158 1.31 19.69 9.43
CA PRO A 158 0.85 20.95 9.92
C PRO A 158 2.10 21.70 10.43
N ALA A 159 2.34 22.87 9.88
CA ALA A 159 3.41 23.73 10.35
C ALA A 159 3.17 23.98 11.83
N GLY A 160 4.13 23.54 12.67
CA GLY A 160 4.09 23.79 14.11
C GLY A 160 4.16 25.27 14.42
#